data_69c89d27acd034e7498fcfaa2c0618df
#
_entry.id   69c89d27acd034e7498fcfaa2c0618df
#
_cell.length_a   1.000
_cell.length_b   1.000
_cell.length_c   1.000
_cell.angle_alpha   90.00
_cell.angle_beta   90.00
_cell.angle_gamma   90.00
#
_symmetry.space_group_name_H-M   'P 1'
#
loop_
_entity.id
_entity.type
_entity.pdbx_description
1 polymer ?
#
loop_
_entity_poly.entity_id
_entity_poly.type
_entity_poly.pdbx_seq_one_letter_code
_entity_poly.pdbx_strand_id
1 'polypeptide(L)'
;MLKHSVFLDRDGVINRDSPDYIKSRAEFEFIPGSLDAIRDLTRAGCPIFIISNQSAVGRKYMDQAELDRITQNMAQRILDHGGRLTDIFYCPHQPADHCACRKPKPGLIFKACERYGIDLSTAVMVGDSPKDIQCARNAGCGAAVLVKTGCHKIDPEALRQNNHQPDYIAADLREAAKWIIQRLPDNSFSL
;
A
#
# COMPACT_ATOMS: atom_id res chain seq x y z
N MET A 1 -19.05 -5.46 -7.73
CA MET A 1 -17.67 -4.96 -7.68
C MET A 1 -17.39 -4.44 -6.28
N LEU A 2 -16.21 -4.74 -5.72
CA LEU A 2 -15.77 -4.16 -4.45
C LEU A 2 -15.53 -2.65 -4.62
N LYS A 3 -16.21 -1.85 -3.79
CA LYS A 3 -16.05 -0.39 -3.76
C LYS A 3 -15.16 0.02 -2.59
N HIS A 4 -14.61 1.23 -2.70
CA HIS A 4 -13.79 1.86 -1.64
C HIS A 4 -12.62 0.98 -1.17
N SER A 5 -12.04 0.20 -2.10
CA SER A 5 -10.86 -0.60 -1.83
C SER A 5 -9.64 0.28 -1.57
N VAL A 6 -8.84 -0.09 -0.57
CA VAL A 6 -7.61 0.62 -0.22
C VAL A 6 -6.42 -0.25 -0.56
N PHE A 7 -5.56 0.25 -1.44
CA PHE A 7 -4.27 -0.33 -1.74
C PHE A 7 -3.21 0.35 -0.89
N LEU A 8 -2.42 -0.42 -0.16
CA LEU A 8 -1.33 0.07 0.68
C LEU A 8 0.00 -0.43 0.15
N ASP A 9 1.01 0.42 0.06
CA ASP A 9 2.37 -0.08 0.05
C ASP A 9 2.71 -0.65 1.43
N ARG A 10 3.78 -1.44 1.50
CA ARG A 10 4.25 -2.06 2.74
C ARG A 10 5.29 -1.19 3.43
N ASP A 11 6.47 -1.10 2.82
CA ASP A 11 7.62 -0.39 3.38
C ASP A 11 7.40 1.12 3.28
N GLY A 12 7.65 1.85 4.35
CA GLY A 12 7.36 3.29 4.44
C GLY A 12 5.89 3.66 4.69
N VAL A 13 4.95 2.69 4.66
CA VAL A 13 3.52 2.90 4.92
C VAL A 13 3.06 2.11 6.14
N ILE A 14 3.25 0.79 6.13
CA ILE A 14 2.86 -0.12 7.21
C ILE A 14 4.02 -0.30 8.19
N ASN A 15 5.20 -0.57 7.67
CA ASN A 15 6.42 -0.73 8.44
C ASN A 15 7.48 0.30 8.03
N ARG A 16 8.46 0.51 8.91
CA ARG A 16 9.62 1.36 8.60
C ARG A 16 10.31 0.87 7.34
N ASP A 17 10.64 1.80 6.46
CA ASP A 17 11.44 1.53 5.27
C ASP A 17 12.93 1.49 5.62
N SER A 18 13.71 0.79 4.79
CA SER A 18 15.17 0.69 4.92
C SER A 18 15.83 0.76 3.55
N PRO A 19 16.89 1.57 3.38
CA PRO A 19 17.69 1.59 2.16
C PRO A 19 18.35 0.23 1.87
N ASP A 20 18.56 -0.61 2.91
CA ASP A 20 19.15 -1.94 2.84
C ASP A 20 18.10 -3.06 2.75
N TYR A 21 16.84 -2.73 2.46
CA TYR A 21 15.66 -3.62 2.44
C TYR A 21 15.30 -4.17 3.83
N ILE A 22 14.10 -4.71 3.94
CA ILE A 22 13.63 -5.50 5.08
C ILE A 22 13.77 -6.98 4.68
N LYS A 23 14.78 -7.65 5.21
CA LYS A 23 15.23 -9.00 4.82
C LYS A 23 14.90 -10.09 5.83
N SER A 24 14.42 -9.69 7.03
CA SER A 24 14.07 -10.63 8.09
C SER A 24 12.92 -10.10 8.95
N ARG A 25 12.28 -11.00 9.71
CA ARG A 25 11.27 -10.61 10.71
C ARG A 25 11.82 -9.70 11.79
N ALA A 26 13.11 -9.82 12.12
CA ALA A 26 13.76 -8.97 13.12
C ALA A 26 13.90 -7.52 12.67
N GLU A 27 14.03 -7.29 11.35
CA GLU A 27 14.11 -5.96 10.75
C GLU A 27 12.73 -5.32 10.51
N PHE A 28 11.64 -6.11 10.60
CA PHE A 28 10.29 -5.64 10.35
C PHE A 28 9.72 -4.94 11.58
N GLU A 29 9.62 -3.61 11.52
CA GLU A 29 9.07 -2.77 12.59
C GLU A 29 7.87 -1.98 12.06
N PHE A 30 6.69 -2.15 12.68
CA PHE A 30 5.52 -1.36 12.33
C PHE A 30 5.76 0.13 12.61
N ILE A 31 5.30 0.99 11.69
CA ILE A 31 5.24 2.43 11.94
C ILE A 31 4.19 2.68 13.04
N PRO A 32 4.48 3.51 14.06
CA PRO A 32 3.53 3.84 15.11
C PRO A 32 2.19 4.30 14.53
N GLY A 33 1.10 3.65 14.93
CA GLY A 33 -0.25 3.96 14.48
C GLY A 33 -0.69 3.29 13.18
N SER A 34 0.19 2.56 12.47
CA SER A 34 -0.21 1.86 11.23
C SER A 34 -1.21 0.73 11.49
N LEU A 35 -1.06 -0.01 12.60
CA LEU A 35 -2.01 -1.04 13.00
C LEU A 35 -3.39 -0.45 13.33
N ASP A 36 -3.43 0.68 14.05
CA ASP A 36 -4.69 1.38 14.34
C ASP A 36 -5.37 1.86 13.06
N ALA A 37 -4.60 2.41 12.13
CA ALA A 37 -5.11 2.88 10.85
C ALA A 37 -5.76 1.74 10.04
N ILE A 38 -5.10 0.58 9.96
CA ILE A 38 -5.62 -0.60 9.25
C ILE A 38 -6.89 -1.12 9.95
N ARG A 39 -6.92 -1.16 11.28
CA ARG A 39 -8.12 -1.49 12.05
C ARG A 39 -9.28 -0.54 11.75
N ASP A 40 -9.02 0.75 11.71
CA ASP A 40 -10.05 1.77 11.50
C ASP A 40 -10.61 1.71 10.06
N LEU A 41 -9.76 1.51 9.05
CA LEU A 41 -10.18 1.21 7.68
C LEU A 41 -11.02 -0.08 7.59
N THR A 42 -10.62 -1.13 8.31
CA THR A 42 -11.37 -2.39 8.38
C THR A 42 -12.76 -2.16 8.96
N ARG A 43 -12.87 -1.41 10.06
CA ARG A 43 -14.14 -1.06 10.70
C ARG A 43 -15.04 -0.20 9.83
N ALA A 44 -14.44 0.63 8.98
CA ALA A 44 -15.15 1.42 7.97
C ALA A 44 -15.60 0.58 6.74
N GLY A 45 -15.33 -0.72 6.75
CA GLY A 45 -15.76 -1.63 5.68
C GLY A 45 -14.90 -1.58 4.41
N CYS A 46 -13.73 -0.96 4.45
CA CYS A 46 -12.83 -0.88 3.31
C CYS A 46 -12.14 -2.24 3.08
N PRO A 47 -12.23 -2.86 1.87
CA PRO A 47 -11.35 -3.95 1.48
C PRO A 47 -9.89 -3.44 1.38
N ILE A 48 -8.95 -4.10 2.05
CA ILE A 48 -7.55 -3.64 2.13
C ILE A 48 -6.64 -4.63 1.43
N PHE A 49 -5.85 -4.12 0.49
CA PHE A 49 -4.87 -4.88 -0.29
C PHE A 49 -3.47 -4.30 -0.09
N ILE A 50 -2.47 -5.16 0.00
CA ILE A 50 -1.07 -4.73 -0.04
C ILE A 50 -0.53 -4.90 -1.45
N ILE A 51 0.10 -3.85 -1.98
CA ILE A 51 0.72 -3.78 -3.31
C ILE A 51 2.16 -3.30 -3.15
N SER A 52 3.12 -4.22 -3.09
CA SER A 52 4.50 -3.85 -2.75
C SER A 52 5.56 -4.42 -3.68
N ASN A 53 6.64 -3.63 -3.90
CA ASN A 53 7.82 -4.04 -4.64
C ASN A 53 8.83 -4.68 -3.68
N GLN A 54 9.07 -5.98 -3.80
CA GLN A 54 9.96 -6.75 -2.93
C GLN A 54 11.18 -7.29 -3.69
N SER A 55 11.96 -6.38 -4.28
CA SER A 55 13.10 -6.74 -5.13
C SER A 55 14.28 -7.37 -4.37
N ALA A 56 14.29 -7.38 -3.04
CA ALA A 56 15.26 -8.12 -2.25
C ALA A 56 15.28 -9.62 -2.61
N VAL A 57 14.11 -10.18 -2.97
CA VAL A 57 14.01 -11.57 -3.45
C VAL A 57 14.73 -11.75 -4.80
N GLY A 58 14.41 -10.93 -5.79
CA GLY A 58 15.07 -10.99 -7.09
C GLY A 58 16.57 -10.69 -7.04
N ARG A 59 17.01 -9.89 -6.05
CA ARG A 59 18.42 -9.60 -5.77
C ARG A 59 19.12 -10.69 -4.95
N LYS A 60 18.38 -11.71 -4.50
CA LYS A 60 18.88 -12.79 -3.65
C LYS A 60 19.42 -12.32 -2.27
N TYR A 61 18.91 -11.19 -1.76
CA TYR A 61 19.21 -10.73 -0.41
C TYR A 61 18.34 -11.43 0.64
N MET A 62 17.20 -11.98 0.23
CA MET A 62 16.40 -12.95 0.99
C MET A 62 15.75 -13.93 0.02
N ASP A 63 15.31 -15.07 0.50
CA ASP A 63 14.54 -16.04 -0.27
C ASP A 63 13.03 -15.79 -0.18
N GLN A 64 12.26 -16.48 -1.01
CA GLN A 64 10.80 -16.38 -1.01
C GLN A 64 10.22 -16.85 0.33
N ALA A 65 10.80 -17.86 0.94
CA ALA A 65 10.31 -18.41 2.21
C ALA A 65 10.43 -17.39 3.35
N GLU A 66 11.47 -16.55 3.35
CA GLU A 66 11.60 -15.48 4.34
C GLU A 66 10.60 -14.33 4.08
N LEU A 67 10.37 -13.96 2.81
CA LEU A 67 9.31 -13.01 2.47
C LEU A 67 7.94 -13.52 2.96
N ASP A 68 7.67 -14.81 2.78
CA ASP A 68 6.41 -15.43 3.22
C ASP A 68 6.29 -15.41 4.76
N ARG A 69 7.39 -15.65 5.50
CA ARG A 69 7.40 -15.56 6.96
C ARG A 69 7.18 -14.13 7.47
N ILE A 70 7.81 -13.13 6.84
CA ILE A 70 7.58 -11.71 7.15
C ILE A 70 6.12 -11.38 6.91
N THR A 71 5.57 -11.80 5.77
CA THR A 71 4.18 -11.55 5.37
C THR A 71 3.19 -12.17 6.34
N GLN A 72 3.38 -13.44 6.71
CA GLN A 72 2.52 -14.14 7.68
C GLN A 72 2.55 -13.46 9.05
N ASN A 73 3.74 -13.09 9.53
CA ASN A 73 3.88 -12.38 10.81
C ASN A 73 3.18 -11.01 10.78
N MET A 74 3.35 -10.24 9.70
CA MET A 74 2.68 -8.96 9.51
C MET A 74 1.15 -9.14 9.51
N ALA A 75 0.63 -10.07 8.70
CA ALA A 75 -0.81 -10.31 8.59
C ALA A 75 -1.42 -10.78 9.92
N GLN A 76 -0.72 -11.65 10.66
CA GLN A 76 -1.18 -12.11 11.97
C GLN A 76 -1.26 -10.96 12.97
N ARG A 77 -0.23 -10.11 13.05
CA ARG A 77 -0.23 -8.96 13.96
C ARG A 77 -1.29 -7.93 13.62
N ILE A 78 -1.58 -7.73 12.32
CA ILE A 78 -2.70 -6.89 11.87
C ILE A 78 -4.02 -7.49 12.35
N LEU A 79 -4.21 -8.80 12.19
CA LEU A 79 -5.42 -9.51 12.63
C LEU A 79 -5.59 -9.43 14.16
N ASP A 80 -4.53 -9.68 14.93
CA ASP A 80 -4.53 -9.62 16.40
C ASP A 80 -4.89 -8.21 16.90
N HIS A 81 -4.60 -7.17 16.10
CA HIS A 81 -4.95 -5.79 16.43
C HIS A 81 -6.35 -5.37 15.94
N GLY A 82 -7.10 -6.31 15.36
CA GLY A 82 -8.47 -6.08 14.87
C GLY A 82 -8.54 -5.50 13.45
N GLY A 83 -7.43 -5.48 12.71
CA GLY A 83 -7.38 -5.16 11.29
C GLY A 83 -7.57 -6.41 10.44
N ARG A 84 -7.95 -6.24 9.18
CA ARG A 84 -8.12 -7.34 8.22
C ARG A 84 -7.62 -6.96 6.84
N LEU A 85 -6.70 -7.74 6.31
CA LEU A 85 -6.27 -7.65 4.91
C LEU A 85 -7.13 -8.55 4.05
N THR A 86 -7.52 -8.07 2.87
CA THR A 86 -8.25 -8.87 1.87
C THR A 86 -7.27 -9.75 1.11
N ASP A 87 -6.14 -9.19 0.65
CA ASP A 87 -5.06 -9.96 -0.01
C ASP A 87 -3.76 -9.15 -0.06
N ILE A 88 -2.67 -9.84 -0.44
CA ILE A 88 -1.32 -9.28 -0.51
C ILE A 88 -0.68 -9.68 -1.84
N PHE A 89 -0.18 -8.68 -2.59
CA PHE A 89 0.47 -8.86 -3.88
C PHE A 89 1.87 -8.26 -3.85
N TYR A 90 2.86 -9.07 -4.17
CA TYR A 90 4.26 -8.66 -4.23
C TYR A 90 4.84 -8.77 -5.64
N CYS A 91 5.69 -7.82 -6.00
CA CYS A 91 6.57 -7.91 -7.16
C CYS A 91 7.99 -8.23 -6.67
N PRO A 92 8.52 -9.43 -6.91
CA PRO A 92 9.87 -9.80 -6.51
C PRO A 92 10.95 -9.30 -7.47
N HIS A 93 10.55 -8.79 -8.64
CA HIS A 93 11.45 -8.48 -9.75
C HIS A 93 12.31 -7.24 -9.49
N GLN A 94 13.51 -7.24 -10.10
CA GLN A 94 14.39 -6.08 -10.18
C GLN A 94 13.93 -5.11 -11.29
N PRO A 95 14.37 -3.83 -11.26
CA PRO A 95 14.04 -2.90 -12.34
C PRO A 95 14.45 -3.39 -13.74
N ALA A 96 15.60 -4.09 -13.85
CA ALA A 96 16.13 -4.63 -15.10
C ALA A 96 15.26 -5.75 -15.70
N ASP A 97 14.39 -6.39 -14.93
CA ASP A 97 13.52 -7.47 -15.41
C ASP A 97 12.34 -6.94 -16.26
N HIS A 98 12.12 -5.63 -16.30
CA HIS A 98 11.09 -4.95 -17.10
C HIS A 98 9.69 -5.56 -16.97
N CYS A 99 9.37 -6.24 -15.85
CA CYS A 99 8.10 -6.90 -15.62
C CYS A 99 6.91 -5.91 -15.65
N ALA A 100 5.70 -6.43 -15.85
CA ALA A 100 4.47 -5.62 -15.83
C ALA A 100 3.96 -5.29 -14.42
N CYS A 101 4.45 -6.02 -13.38
CA CYS A 101 3.91 -5.92 -12.02
C CYS A 101 4.61 -4.90 -11.12
N ARG A 102 5.86 -4.48 -11.44
CA ARG A 102 6.63 -3.58 -10.60
C ARG A 102 6.11 -2.14 -10.70
N LYS A 103 5.72 -1.53 -9.57
CA LYS A 103 5.39 -0.09 -9.49
C LYS A 103 6.55 0.75 -10.08
N PRO A 104 6.27 1.74 -10.95
CA PRO A 104 4.98 2.40 -11.18
C PRO A 104 4.04 1.72 -12.16
N LYS A 105 4.36 0.54 -12.69
CA LYS A 105 3.42 -0.21 -13.52
C LYS A 105 2.29 -0.78 -12.66
N PRO A 106 1.02 -0.79 -13.15
CA PRO A 106 -0.15 -1.11 -12.36
C PRO A 106 -0.49 -2.61 -12.29
N GLY A 107 0.38 -3.50 -12.77
CA GLY A 107 0.07 -4.91 -12.96
C GLY A 107 -0.38 -5.66 -11.69
N LEU A 108 0.12 -5.28 -10.50
CA LEU A 108 -0.37 -5.87 -9.24
C LEU A 108 -1.80 -5.40 -8.91
N ILE A 109 -2.12 -4.13 -9.17
CA ILE A 109 -3.48 -3.60 -8.98
C ILE A 109 -4.43 -4.30 -9.94
N PHE A 110 -4.07 -4.44 -11.22
CA PHE A 110 -4.90 -5.16 -12.19
C PHE A 110 -5.12 -6.63 -11.80
N LYS A 111 -4.11 -7.30 -11.25
CA LYS A 111 -4.24 -8.66 -10.73
C LYS A 111 -5.22 -8.74 -9.56
N ALA A 112 -5.23 -7.75 -8.69
CA ALA A 112 -6.23 -7.65 -7.62
C ALA A 112 -7.64 -7.40 -8.19
N CYS A 113 -7.77 -6.52 -9.19
CA CYS A 113 -9.06 -6.25 -9.85
C CYS A 113 -9.63 -7.49 -10.55
N GLU A 114 -8.80 -8.24 -11.26
CA GLU A 114 -9.20 -9.48 -11.91
C GLU A 114 -9.74 -10.51 -10.91
N ARG A 115 -9.04 -10.63 -9.76
CA ARG A 115 -9.39 -11.62 -8.73
C ARG A 115 -10.61 -11.24 -7.89
N TYR A 116 -10.81 -9.96 -7.62
CA TYR A 116 -11.81 -9.49 -6.64
C TYR A 116 -12.89 -8.58 -7.23
N GLY A 117 -12.82 -8.24 -8.51
CA GLY A 117 -13.80 -7.35 -9.14
C GLY A 117 -13.86 -5.97 -8.50
N ILE A 118 -12.70 -5.28 -8.42
CA ILE A 118 -12.57 -3.98 -7.75
C ILE A 118 -13.02 -2.84 -8.68
N ASP A 119 -13.81 -1.91 -8.15
CA ASP A 119 -14.12 -0.64 -8.80
C ASP A 119 -12.99 0.37 -8.52
N LEU A 120 -12.08 0.51 -9.48
CA LEU A 120 -10.93 1.39 -9.35
C LEU A 120 -11.30 2.86 -9.23
N SER A 121 -12.43 3.29 -9.78
CA SER A 121 -12.87 4.69 -9.69
C SER A 121 -13.16 5.14 -8.25
N THR A 122 -13.41 4.19 -7.34
CA THR A 122 -13.63 4.41 -5.92
C THR A 122 -12.46 3.97 -5.04
N ALA A 123 -11.43 3.39 -5.65
CA ALA A 123 -10.27 2.86 -4.92
C ALA A 123 -9.24 3.95 -4.62
N VAL A 124 -8.52 3.78 -3.51
CA VAL A 124 -7.46 4.68 -3.07
C VAL A 124 -6.15 3.90 -2.95
N MET A 125 -5.06 4.43 -3.50
CA MET A 125 -3.69 3.95 -3.25
C MET A 125 -3.00 4.85 -2.23
N VAL A 126 -2.41 4.25 -1.21
CA VAL A 126 -1.55 4.93 -0.22
C VAL A 126 -0.12 4.41 -0.38
N GLY A 127 0.81 5.32 -0.60
CA GLY A 127 2.23 5.00 -0.74
C GLY A 127 3.12 6.10 -0.19
N ASP A 128 4.41 5.84 -0.07
CA ASP A 128 5.42 6.78 0.44
C ASP A 128 6.28 7.40 -0.67
N SER A 129 6.09 6.96 -1.91
CA SER A 129 6.95 7.33 -3.02
C SER A 129 6.18 7.82 -4.26
N PRO A 130 6.82 8.62 -5.14
CA PRO A 130 6.23 9.01 -6.42
C PRO A 130 5.79 7.81 -7.29
N LYS A 131 6.45 6.66 -7.16
CA LYS A 131 6.11 5.43 -7.91
C LYS A 131 4.74 4.88 -7.53
N ASP A 132 4.32 5.07 -6.29
CA ASP A 132 3.01 4.63 -5.81
C ASP A 132 1.91 5.50 -6.38
N ILE A 133 2.12 6.82 -6.38
CA ILE A 133 1.19 7.79 -6.96
C ILE A 133 1.05 7.55 -8.46
N GLN A 134 2.17 7.36 -9.16
CA GLN A 134 2.15 7.03 -10.57
C GLN A 134 1.44 5.69 -10.85
N CYS A 135 1.66 4.68 -9.99
CA CYS A 135 0.99 3.38 -10.09
C CYS A 135 -0.52 3.53 -9.96
N ALA A 136 -0.99 4.32 -8.99
CA ALA A 136 -2.41 4.63 -8.80
C ALA A 136 -3.02 5.30 -10.05
N ARG A 137 -2.34 6.31 -10.60
CA ARG A 137 -2.78 7.00 -11.83
C ARG A 137 -2.82 6.08 -13.04
N ASN A 138 -1.77 5.28 -13.23
CA ASN A 138 -1.68 4.30 -14.31
C ASN A 138 -2.75 3.20 -14.21
N ALA A 139 -3.21 2.89 -12.99
CA ALA A 139 -4.28 1.93 -12.75
C ALA A 139 -5.68 2.53 -12.94
N GLY A 140 -5.83 3.85 -12.86
CA GLY A 140 -7.12 4.52 -12.85
C GLY A 140 -7.79 4.53 -11.48
N CYS A 141 -7.00 4.49 -10.39
CA CYS A 141 -7.54 4.67 -9.04
C CYS A 141 -8.18 6.04 -8.87
N GLY A 142 -9.31 6.09 -8.15
CA GLY A 142 -10.04 7.32 -7.86
C GLY A 142 -9.25 8.33 -7.05
N ALA A 143 -8.34 7.86 -6.18
CA ALA A 143 -7.44 8.74 -5.44
C ALA A 143 -6.08 8.08 -5.15
N ALA A 144 -5.08 8.95 -4.91
CA ALA A 144 -3.74 8.57 -4.49
C ALA A 144 -3.30 9.46 -3.32
N VAL A 145 -2.87 8.83 -2.24
CA VAL A 145 -2.40 9.49 -1.01
C VAL A 145 -0.92 9.22 -0.81
N LEU A 146 -0.15 10.28 -0.58
CA LEU A 146 1.27 10.19 -0.27
C LEU A 146 1.48 10.36 1.23
N VAL A 147 2.17 9.41 1.87
CA VAL A 147 2.58 9.53 3.28
C VAL A 147 4.04 9.95 3.40
N LYS A 148 4.38 10.67 4.48
CA LYS A 148 5.74 11.21 4.72
C LYS A 148 6.62 10.27 5.56
N THR A 149 6.21 9.03 5.74
CA THR A 149 6.88 8.05 6.61
C THR A 149 7.96 7.22 5.91
N GLY A 150 8.09 7.34 4.59
CA GLY A 150 9.16 6.69 3.83
C GLY A 150 10.53 7.34 4.04
N CYS A 151 11.59 6.62 3.67
CA CYS A 151 12.97 7.11 3.76
C CYS A 151 13.34 8.09 2.64
N HIS A 152 12.52 8.23 1.60
CA HIS A 152 12.78 9.11 0.47
C HIS A 152 12.33 10.55 0.77
N LYS A 153 13.22 11.52 0.48
CA LYS A 153 12.80 12.93 0.47
C LYS A 153 11.83 13.14 -0.68
N ILE A 154 10.62 13.57 -0.34
CA ILE A 154 9.60 13.93 -1.31
C ILE A 154 9.94 15.34 -1.82
N ASP A 155 10.19 15.46 -3.12
CA ASP A 155 10.27 16.75 -3.79
C ASP A 155 8.88 17.11 -4.35
N PRO A 156 8.17 18.10 -3.75
CA PRO A 156 6.84 18.49 -4.22
C PRO A 156 6.84 19.02 -5.65
N GLU A 157 7.96 19.59 -6.09
CA GLU A 157 8.10 20.16 -7.44
C GLU A 157 8.22 19.05 -8.50
N ALA A 158 9.00 18.01 -8.21
CA ALA A 158 9.11 16.85 -9.08
C ALA A 158 7.77 16.09 -9.23
N LEU A 159 6.93 16.08 -8.18
CA LEU A 159 5.57 15.54 -8.26
C LEU A 159 4.66 16.37 -9.19
N ARG A 160 4.78 17.71 -9.16
CA ARG A 160 3.99 18.62 -10.00
C ARG A 160 4.34 18.49 -11.48
N GLN A 161 5.62 18.43 -11.80
CA GLN A 161 6.12 18.44 -13.19
C GLN A 161 5.70 17.19 -13.97
N ASN A 162 5.49 16.06 -13.31
CA ASN A 162 5.20 14.78 -13.96
C ASN A 162 3.71 14.39 -13.98
N ASN A 163 2.80 15.29 -13.66
CA ASN A 163 1.37 15.02 -13.53
C ASN A 163 1.03 13.87 -12.56
N HIS A 164 1.91 13.63 -11.56
CA HIS A 164 1.77 12.59 -10.55
C HIS A 164 1.47 13.17 -9.17
N GLN A 165 0.65 14.23 -9.14
CA GLN A 165 0.25 14.85 -7.88
C GLN A 165 -0.64 13.89 -7.08
N PRO A 166 -0.36 13.70 -5.77
CA PRO A 166 -1.29 13.01 -4.90
C PRO A 166 -2.52 13.91 -4.64
N ASP A 167 -3.66 13.29 -4.38
CA ASP A 167 -4.89 14.00 -3.97
C ASP A 167 -4.77 14.49 -2.52
N TYR A 168 -3.95 13.82 -1.73
CA TYR A 168 -3.66 14.20 -0.35
C TYR A 168 -2.24 13.81 0.05
N ILE A 169 -1.63 14.63 0.89
CA ILE A 169 -0.34 14.34 1.52
C ILE A 169 -0.57 14.26 3.03
N ALA A 170 -0.38 13.06 3.58
CA ALA A 170 -0.55 12.78 5.00
C ALA A 170 0.80 12.64 5.72
N ALA A 171 0.83 12.91 7.01
CA ALA A 171 2.01 12.67 7.82
C ALA A 171 2.33 11.16 7.91
N ASP A 172 1.30 10.34 8.06
CA ASP A 172 1.40 8.88 8.22
C ASP A 172 0.14 8.17 7.73
N LEU A 173 0.09 6.83 7.85
CA LEU A 173 -1.07 6.04 7.47
C LEU A 173 -2.30 6.34 8.33
N ARG A 174 -2.14 6.78 9.60
CA ARG A 174 -3.27 7.13 10.47
C ARG A 174 -4.01 8.35 9.94
N GLU A 175 -3.28 9.38 9.52
CA GLU A 175 -3.86 10.57 8.90
C GLU A 175 -4.49 10.24 7.54
N ALA A 176 -3.81 9.41 6.73
CA ALA A 176 -4.34 8.93 5.46
C ALA A 176 -5.67 8.16 5.64
N ALA A 177 -5.74 7.26 6.63
CA ALA A 177 -6.96 6.51 6.92
C ALA A 177 -8.13 7.41 7.32
N LYS A 178 -7.89 8.43 8.16
CA LYS A 178 -8.93 9.41 8.52
C LYS A 178 -9.45 10.14 7.29
N TRP A 179 -8.55 10.59 6.41
CA TRP A 179 -8.91 11.28 5.17
C TRP A 179 -9.73 10.38 4.23
N ILE A 180 -9.40 9.09 4.13
CA ILE A 180 -10.15 8.10 3.33
C ILE A 180 -11.54 7.90 3.92
N ILE A 181 -11.63 7.62 5.23
CA ILE A 181 -12.90 7.32 5.92
C ILE A 181 -13.88 8.50 5.80
N GLN A 182 -13.42 9.73 5.92
CA GLN A 182 -14.25 10.94 5.77
C GLN A 182 -14.85 11.12 4.37
N ARG A 183 -14.34 10.41 3.37
CA ARG A 183 -14.79 10.45 1.97
C ARG A 183 -15.64 9.26 1.56
N LEU A 184 -15.81 8.31 2.45
CA LEU A 184 -16.76 7.24 2.22
C LEU A 184 -18.17 7.85 2.20
N PRO A 185 -19.07 7.39 1.30
CA PRO A 185 -20.45 7.80 1.36
C PRO A 185 -21.01 7.45 2.72
N ASP A 186 -21.85 8.35 3.26
CA ASP A 186 -22.54 8.11 4.55
C ASP A 186 -23.28 6.78 4.48
N ASN A 187 -22.61 5.73 4.91
CA ASN A 187 -23.28 4.52 5.32
C ASN A 187 -23.82 4.81 6.71
N SER A 188 -25.00 5.41 6.77
CA SER A 188 -25.84 5.27 7.96
C SER A 188 -25.88 3.77 8.27
N PHE A 189 -25.09 3.35 9.26
CA PHE A 189 -25.12 2.00 9.80
C PHE A 189 -26.57 1.72 10.20
N SER A 190 -27.31 1.05 9.34
CA SER A 190 -28.51 0.34 9.76
C SER A 190 -28.02 -0.82 10.60
N LEU A 191 -28.14 -0.69 11.92
CA LEU A 191 -28.07 -1.76 12.91
C LEU A 191 -29.15 -2.80 12.63
#